data_8fa88f94b45f5fc87ea29e5ebbc642da
#
_entry.id   8fa88f94b45f5fc87ea29e5ebbc642da
#
_cell.length_a   1.000
_cell.length_b   1.000
_cell.length_c   1.000
_cell.angle_alpha   90.00
_cell.angle_beta   90.00
_cell.angle_gamma   90.00
#
_symmetry.space_group_name_H-M   'P 1'
#
loop_
_entity.id
_entity.type
_entity.pdbx_description
1 polymer ?
#
loop_
_entity_poly.entity_id
_entity_poly.type
_entity_poly.pdbx_seq_one_letter_code
_entity_poly.pdbx_strand_id
1 'polypeptide(L)'
;YATNLSDSDLVETAWASAASFRLSDMRGGANGARIALAPQKDWAANNPKQLNNVLTELKNIRAYFGAEKVSLADVIVLGGAVGIERAAKASGLDISVPFISGRGDATQEQTDVSTFELLEPKADAFRNYFNAATSYRSPTEMLDDKADQLGLTVPEMTVLIGGMRSLATNSD
;
A
#
# COMPACT_ATOMS: atom_id res chain seq x y z
N TYR A 1 -12.25 -14.51 -10.97
CA TYR A 1 -11.83 -13.54 -11.99
C TYR A 1 -10.32 -13.61 -12.15
N ALA A 2 -9.83 -13.94 -13.32
CA ALA A 2 -8.41 -13.97 -13.61
C ALA A 2 -7.96 -12.57 -14.07
N THR A 3 -6.91 -12.04 -13.49
CA THR A 3 -6.28 -10.79 -13.93
C THR A 3 -4.89 -11.08 -14.49
N ASN A 4 -4.39 -10.20 -15.33
CA ASN A 4 -3.02 -10.23 -15.82
C ASN A 4 -2.06 -9.47 -14.88
N LEU A 5 -2.53 -9.04 -13.70
CA LEU A 5 -1.70 -8.35 -12.72
C LEU A 5 -0.71 -9.32 -12.09
N SER A 6 0.53 -8.90 -11.99
CA SER A 6 1.58 -9.63 -11.28
C SER A 6 1.35 -9.61 -9.77
N ASP A 7 2.03 -10.49 -9.05
CA ASP A 7 2.01 -10.50 -7.58
C ASP A 7 2.63 -9.19 -7.04
N SER A 8 3.69 -8.71 -7.71
CA SER A 8 4.32 -7.43 -7.42
C SER A 8 3.33 -6.27 -7.53
N ASP A 9 2.59 -6.16 -8.63
CA ASP A 9 1.59 -5.09 -8.84
C ASP A 9 0.54 -5.05 -7.71
N LEU A 10 0.04 -6.22 -7.33
CA LEU A 10 -0.98 -6.36 -6.29
C LEU A 10 -0.43 -5.97 -4.91
N VAL A 11 0.75 -6.48 -4.56
CA VAL A 11 1.37 -6.23 -3.25
C VAL A 11 1.82 -4.77 -3.13
N GLU A 12 2.46 -4.21 -4.16
CA GLU A 12 2.90 -2.82 -4.18
C GLU A 12 1.72 -1.87 -4.00
N THR A 13 0.62 -2.08 -4.74
CA THR A 13 -0.57 -1.24 -4.63
C THR A 13 -1.21 -1.32 -3.25
N ALA A 14 -1.34 -2.53 -2.69
CA ALA A 14 -1.89 -2.71 -1.34
C ALA A 14 -1.00 -2.07 -0.28
N TRP A 15 0.32 -2.25 -0.37
CA TRP A 15 1.30 -1.62 0.50
C TRP A 15 1.24 -0.09 0.41
N ALA A 16 1.26 0.46 -0.80
CA ALA A 16 1.17 1.89 -1.03
C ALA A 16 -0.12 2.50 -0.43
N SER A 17 -1.23 1.76 -0.51
CA SER A 17 -2.50 2.16 0.11
C SER A 17 -2.44 2.15 1.64
N ALA A 18 -1.80 1.14 2.23
CA ALA A 18 -1.73 0.95 3.69
C ALA A 18 -0.66 1.82 4.37
N ALA A 19 0.45 2.07 3.68
CA ALA A 19 1.67 2.65 4.26
C ALA A 19 1.55 4.11 4.70
N SER A 20 0.48 4.80 4.34
CA SER A 20 0.17 6.15 4.83
C SER A 20 -0.46 6.16 6.24
N PHE A 21 -0.74 4.98 6.83
CA PHE A 21 -1.31 4.88 8.17
C PHE A 21 -0.32 5.38 9.23
N ARG A 22 -0.86 6.08 10.23
CA ARG A 22 -0.13 6.54 11.42
C ARG A 22 -0.91 6.13 12.67
N LEU A 23 -0.27 5.29 13.48
CA LEU A 23 -0.87 4.83 14.74
C LEU A 23 -1.07 5.98 15.75
N SER A 24 -0.21 7.01 15.70
CA SER A 24 -0.23 8.14 16.63
C SER A 24 -1.54 8.94 16.62
N ASP A 25 -2.19 9.06 15.45
CA ASP A 25 -3.45 9.80 15.28
C ASP A 25 -4.52 9.01 14.51
N MET A 26 -4.25 7.74 14.20
CA MET A 26 -5.13 6.82 13.47
C MET A 26 -5.55 7.34 12.08
N ARG A 27 -4.74 8.19 11.45
CA ARG A 27 -5.00 8.76 10.11
C ARG A 27 -4.26 7.99 9.03
N GLY A 28 -4.72 8.17 7.79
CA GLY A 28 -4.16 7.47 6.63
C GLY A 28 -4.65 6.03 6.52
N GLY A 29 -3.86 5.19 5.85
CA GLY A 29 -4.15 3.79 5.65
C GLY A 29 -5.09 3.48 4.49
N ALA A 30 -5.41 2.19 4.36
CA ALA A 30 -6.15 1.67 3.21
C ALA A 30 -7.64 2.08 3.16
N ASN A 31 -8.23 2.44 4.31
CA ASN A 31 -9.63 2.86 4.35
C ASN A 31 -9.83 4.15 3.54
N GLY A 32 -10.86 4.16 2.72
CA GLY A 32 -11.15 5.28 1.82
C GLY A 32 -10.60 5.11 0.40
N ALA A 33 -9.78 4.09 0.13
CA ALA A 33 -9.11 3.89 -1.16
C ALA A 33 -8.43 5.16 -1.71
N ARG A 34 -7.87 6.02 -0.82
CA ARG A 34 -7.33 7.34 -1.19
C ARG A 34 -6.13 7.27 -2.13
N ILE A 35 -5.51 6.10 -2.25
CA ILE A 35 -4.51 5.85 -3.29
C ILE A 35 -5.07 6.06 -4.72
N ALA A 36 -6.38 5.98 -4.89
CA ALA A 36 -7.05 6.26 -6.17
C ALA A 36 -7.46 7.73 -6.34
N LEU A 37 -7.17 8.60 -5.36
CA LEU A 37 -7.56 10.01 -5.30
C LEU A 37 -6.32 10.92 -5.22
N ALA A 38 -6.47 12.17 -5.63
CA ALA A 38 -5.43 13.16 -5.43
C ALA A 38 -5.29 13.52 -3.92
N PRO A 39 -4.07 13.78 -3.41
CA PRO A 39 -2.79 13.82 -4.14
C PRO A 39 -2.12 12.44 -4.25
N GLN A 40 -2.55 11.44 -3.49
CA GLN A 40 -1.83 10.18 -3.28
C GLN A 40 -1.63 9.39 -4.59
N LYS A 41 -2.62 9.39 -5.50
CA LYS A 41 -2.51 8.71 -6.80
C LYS A 41 -1.36 9.24 -7.68
N ASP A 42 -0.95 10.48 -7.45
CA ASP A 42 0.04 11.20 -8.27
C ASP A 42 1.44 11.23 -7.63
N TRP A 43 1.60 10.68 -6.43
CA TRP A 43 2.88 10.61 -5.75
C TRP A 43 3.89 9.75 -6.54
N ALA A 44 5.09 10.29 -6.72
CA ALA A 44 6.15 9.59 -7.46
C ALA A 44 6.45 8.20 -6.89
N ALA A 45 6.44 8.07 -5.56
CA ALA A 45 6.66 6.81 -4.85
C ALA A 45 5.59 5.73 -5.13
N ASN A 46 4.46 6.09 -5.71
CA ASN A 46 3.38 5.18 -6.08
C ASN A 46 3.44 4.72 -7.55
N ASN A 47 4.45 5.15 -8.31
CA ASN A 47 4.55 4.85 -9.74
C ASN A 47 3.21 5.09 -10.47
N PRO A 48 2.78 6.35 -10.68
CA PRO A 48 1.41 6.69 -11.10
C PRO A 48 0.93 5.98 -12.36
N LYS A 49 1.84 5.72 -13.31
CA LYS A 49 1.49 5.02 -14.55
C LYS A 49 1.11 3.56 -14.29
N GLN A 50 1.90 2.85 -13.51
CA GLN A 50 1.64 1.45 -13.15
C GLN A 50 0.42 1.37 -12.24
N LEU A 51 0.36 2.22 -11.21
CA LEU A 51 -0.77 2.32 -10.30
C LEU A 51 -2.10 2.50 -11.04
N ASN A 52 -2.16 3.37 -12.05
CA ASN A 52 -3.38 3.57 -12.82
C ASN A 52 -3.83 2.30 -13.56
N ASN A 53 -2.90 1.52 -14.10
CA ASN A 53 -3.20 0.25 -14.73
C ASN A 53 -3.78 -0.76 -13.73
N VAL A 54 -3.14 -0.89 -12.56
CA VAL A 54 -3.60 -1.78 -11.50
C VAL A 54 -4.97 -1.37 -10.99
N LEU A 55 -5.18 -0.10 -10.70
CA LEU A 55 -6.46 0.42 -10.22
C LEU A 55 -7.59 0.23 -11.25
N THR A 56 -7.28 0.31 -12.54
CA THR A 56 -8.26 0.04 -13.60
C THR A 56 -8.75 -1.40 -13.53
N GLU A 57 -7.84 -2.37 -13.43
CA GLU A 57 -8.21 -3.79 -13.31
C GLU A 57 -8.95 -4.07 -11.99
N LEU A 58 -8.52 -3.50 -10.87
CA LEU A 58 -9.22 -3.68 -9.59
C LEU A 58 -10.62 -3.07 -9.60
N LYS A 59 -10.83 -1.94 -10.28
CA LYS A 59 -12.16 -1.36 -10.50
C LYS A 59 -13.04 -2.23 -11.39
N ASN A 60 -12.48 -2.88 -12.41
CA ASN A 60 -13.20 -3.84 -13.25
C ASN A 60 -13.65 -5.06 -12.43
N ILE A 61 -12.78 -5.60 -11.57
CA ILE A 61 -13.12 -6.68 -10.64
C ILE A 61 -14.26 -6.22 -9.72
N ARG A 62 -14.14 -5.06 -9.10
CA ARG A 62 -15.17 -4.50 -8.24
C ARG A 62 -16.52 -4.40 -8.96
N ALA A 63 -16.52 -3.89 -10.19
CA ALA A 63 -17.74 -3.74 -10.99
C ALA A 63 -18.39 -5.10 -11.30
N TYR A 64 -17.58 -6.14 -11.57
CA TYR A 64 -18.09 -7.50 -11.83
C TYR A 64 -18.82 -8.09 -10.61
N PHE A 65 -18.33 -7.84 -9.40
CA PHE A 65 -18.98 -8.34 -8.16
C PHE A 65 -20.06 -7.40 -7.61
N GLY A 66 -20.24 -6.23 -8.18
CA GLY A 66 -21.18 -5.20 -7.75
C GLY A 66 -20.52 -4.13 -6.89
N ALA A 67 -20.35 -2.95 -7.46
CA ALA A 67 -19.65 -1.83 -6.81
C ALA A 67 -20.35 -1.33 -5.53
N GLU A 68 -21.62 -1.67 -5.37
CA GLU A 68 -22.43 -1.39 -4.17
C GLU A 68 -22.21 -2.40 -3.05
N LYS A 69 -21.62 -3.58 -3.36
CA LYS A 69 -21.40 -4.67 -2.39
C LYS A 69 -19.98 -4.70 -1.86
N VAL A 70 -19.03 -4.23 -2.66
CA VAL A 70 -17.59 -4.32 -2.36
C VAL A 70 -16.95 -2.96 -2.57
N SER A 71 -16.22 -2.47 -1.57
CA SER A 71 -15.43 -1.25 -1.69
C SER A 71 -14.15 -1.48 -2.52
N LEU A 72 -13.67 -0.43 -3.19
CA LEU A 72 -12.36 -0.48 -3.85
C LEU A 72 -11.24 -0.68 -2.82
N ALA A 73 -11.38 -0.09 -1.63
CA ALA A 73 -10.45 -0.27 -0.53
C ALA A 73 -10.27 -1.74 -0.14
N ASP A 74 -11.38 -2.48 -0.02
CA ASP A 74 -11.32 -3.92 0.29
C ASP A 74 -10.76 -4.73 -0.88
N VAL A 75 -11.08 -4.38 -2.13
CA VAL A 75 -10.51 -5.05 -3.30
C VAL A 75 -9.00 -4.86 -3.39
N ILE A 76 -8.49 -3.67 -3.08
CA ILE A 76 -7.04 -3.39 -3.04
C ILE A 76 -6.35 -4.26 -1.99
N VAL A 77 -6.86 -4.29 -0.76
CA VAL A 77 -6.25 -5.06 0.35
C VAL A 77 -6.33 -6.56 0.08
N LEU A 78 -7.46 -7.05 -0.42
CA LEU A 78 -7.61 -8.45 -0.81
C LEU A 78 -6.66 -8.81 -1.95
N GLY A 79 -6.47 -7.92 -2.92
CA GLY A 79 -5.49 -8.08 -3.99
C GLY A 79 -4.08 -8.31 -3.46
N GLY A 80 -3.64 -7.52 -2.48
CA GLY A 80 -2.35 -7.70 -1.81
C GLY A 80 -2.24 -9.06 -1.12
N ALA A 81 -3.28 -9.49 -0.40
CA ALA A 81 -3.32 -10.81 0.25
C ALA A 81 -3.17 -11.94 -0.79
N VAL A 82 -3.93 -11.86 -1.89
CA VAL A 82 -3.85 -12.83 -3.01
C VAL A 82 -2.46 -12.85 -3.64
N GLY A 83 -1.83 -11.68 -3.83
CA GLY A 83 -0.46 -11.59 -4.35
C GLY A 83 0.56 -12.33 -3.47
N ILE A 84 0.45 -12.15 -2.14
CA ILE A 84 1.31 -12.85 -1.17
C ILE A 84 1.06 -14.37 -1.21
N GLU A 85 -0.20 -14.80 -1.20
CA GLU A 85 -0.57 -16.23 -1.26
C GLU A 85 -0.05 -16.89 -2.56
N ARG A 86 -0.17 -16.21 -3.71
CA ARG A 86 0.33 -16.70 -4.99
C ARG A 86 1.86 -16.82 -5.00
N ALA A 87 2.57 -15.82 -4.48
CA ALA A 87 4.02 -15.84 -4.36
C ALA A 87 4.50 -16.94 -3.42
N ALA A 88 3.84 -17.14 -2.28
CA ALA A 88 4.13 -18.23 -1.36
C ALA A 88 3.92 -19.60 -2.02
N LYS A 89 2.81 -19.78 -2.72
CA LYS A 89 2.50 -21.02 -3.44
C LYS A 89 3.53 -21.32 -4.54
N ALA A 90 3.98 -20.30 -5.25
CA ALA A 90 5.06 -20.45 -6.23
C ALA A 90 6.38 -20.92 -5.59
N SER A 91 6.59 -20.60 -4.32
CA SER A 91 7.73 -21.05 -3.50
C SER A 91 7.48 -22.40 -2.77
N GLY A 92 6.37 -23.07 -3.04
CA GLY A 92 6.00 -24.36 -2.43
C GLY A 92 5.36 -24.26 -1.05
N LEU A 93 4.94 -23.08 -0.62
CA LEU A 93 4.27 -22.85 0.66
C LEU A 93 2.78 -22.61 0.42
N ASP A 94 1.94 -23.33 1.16
CA ASP A 94 0.47 -23.14 1.17
C ASP A 94 0.10 -22.34 2.41
N ILE A 95 -0.16 -21.06 2.22
CA ILE A 95 -0.52 -20.11 3.30
C ILE A 95 -1.86 -19.45 2.99
N SER A 96 -2.53 -19.00 4.04
CA SER A 96 -3.70 -18.12 3.93
C SER A 96 -3.41 -16.81 4.66
N VAL A 97 -3.56 -15.69 3.95
CA VAL A 97 -3.38 -14.35 4.51
C VAL A 97 -4.71 -13.90 5.10
N PRO A 98 -4.79 -13.59 6.40
CA PRO A 98 -6.02 -13.11 7.01
C PRO A 98 -6.55 -11.86 6.34
N PHE A 99 -7.86 -11.84 6.04
CA PHE A 99 -8.53 -10.69 5.45
C PHE A 99 -9.77 -10.33 6.28
N ILE A 100 -9.87 -9.05 6.61
CA ILE A 100 -11.04 -8.47 7.27
C ILE A 100 -11.62 -7.42 6.33
N SER A 101 -12.89 -7.60 5.94
CA SER A 101 -13.64 -6.65 5.11
C SER A 101 -14.24 -5.51 5.95
N GLY A 102 -14.82 -4.53 5.27
CA GLY A 102 -15.61 -3.46 5.90
C GLY A 102 -15.02 -2.06 5.72
N ARG A 103 -13.98 -1.91 4.90
CA ARG A 103 -13.49 -0.59 4.50
C ARG A 103 -14.48 0.06 3.54
N GLY A 104 -14.63 1.38 3.66
CA GLY A 104 -15.39 2.20 2.70
C GLY A 104 -14.48 2.90 1.70
N ASP A 105 -15.07 3.44 0.64
CA ASP A 105 -14.39 4.33 -0.31
C ASP A 105 -14.70 5.78 0.02
N ALA A 106 -13.68 6.64 -0.02
CA ALA A 106 -13.85 8.08 0.13
C ALA A 106 -14.08 8.75 -1.23
N THR A 107 -14.72 9.91 -1.21
CA THR A 107 -14.74 10.84 -2.34
C THR A 107 -13.54 11.79 -2.29
N GLN A 108 -13.32 12.53 -3.38
CA GLN A 108 -12.26 13.56 -3.40
C GLN A 108 -12.52 14.65 -2.37
N GLU A 109 -13.77 15.03 -2.16
CA GLU A 109 -14.20 16.05 -1.20
C GLU A 109 -13.99 15.61 0.26
N GLN A 110 -14.02 14.31 0.51
CA GLN A 110 -13.72 13.70 1.82
C GLN A 110 -12.21 13.53 2.06
N THR A 111 -11.38 13.92 1.10
CA THR A 111 -9.93 13.85 1.21
C THR A 111 -9.40 15.23 1.55
N ASP A 112 -8.78 15.36 2.73
CA ASP A 112 -8.08 16.57 3.16
C ASP A 112 -6.74 16.68 2.41
N VAL A 113 -6.78 17.26 1.20
CA VAL A 113 -5.64 17.34 0.29
C VAL A 113 -4.46 18.05 0.93
N SER A 114 -4.70 19.17 1.61
CA SER A 114 -3.64 20.00 2.21
C SER A 114 -2.85 19.25 3.29
N THR A 115 -3.55 18.45 4.09
CA THR A 115 -2.91 17.60 5.10
C THR A 115 -2.26 16.37 4.47
N PHE A 116 -2.87 15.79 3.43
CA PHE A 116 -2.36 14.61 2.74
C PHE A 116 -1.07 14.87 1.96
N GLU A 117 -0.89 16.05 1.38
CA GLU A 117 0.34 16.43 0.67
C GLU A 117 1.58 16.32 1.56
N LEU A 118 1.44 16.62 2.86
CA LEU A 118 2.53 16.51 3.82
C LEU A 118 2.94 15.05 4.11
N LEU A 119 2.11 14.09 3.75
CA LEU A 119 2.37 12.66 3.95
C LEU A 119 3.09 12.02 2.75
N GLU A 120 3.40 12.77 1.70
CA GLU A 120 4.11 12.23 0.55
C GLU A 120 5.49 11.71 0.97
N PRO A 121 5.76 10.41 0.80
CA PRO A 121 7.07 9.85 1.11
C PRO A 121 8.10 10.34 0.09
N LYS A 122 9.30 10.67 0.58
CA LYS A 122 10.34 11.33 -0.23
C LYS A 122 11.53 10.42 -0.54
N ALA A 123 11.58 9.22 0.02
CA ALA A 123 12.77 8.40 -0.05
C ALA A 123 12.58 7.09 -0.81
N ASP A 124 11.82 6.15 -0.30
CA ASP A 124 11.85 4.79 -0.81
C ASP A 124 10.47 4.10 -0.79
N ALA A 125 10.43 2.86 -1.28
CA ALA A 125 9.21 2.05 -1.32
C ALA A 125 8.65 1.75 0.08
N PHE A 126 9.44 1.90 1.14
CA PHE A 126 9.00 1.73 2.53
C PHE A 126 8.31 2.96 3.09
N ARG A 127 8.12 3.99 2.25
CA ARG A 127 7.46 5.23 2.63
C ARG A 127 8.19 5.98 3.74
N ASN A 128 9.50 5.90 3.69
CA ASN A 128 10.41 6.60 4.55
C ASN A 128 10.56 8.07 4.08
N TYR A 129 10.70 8.99 5.02
CA TYR A 129 10.88 10.41 4.75
C TYR A 129 12.35 10.85 4.77
N PHE A 130 13.28 9.89 4.74
CA PHE A 130 14.70 10.17 4.75
C PHE A 130 15.11 11.04 3.55
N ASN A 131 15.90 12.08 3.82
CA ASN A 131 16.54 12.91 2.82
C ASN A 131 17.98 13.19 3.27
N ALA A 132 18.94 12.69 2.50
CA ALA A 132 20.36 12.80 2.85
C ALA A 132 20.85 14.22 3.11
N ALA A 133 20.22 15.24 2.49
CA ALA A 133 20.60 16.65 2.66
C ALA A 133 20.01 17.31 3.91
N THR A 134 18.90 16.81 4.44
CA THR A 134 18.14 17.48 5.50
C THR A 134 17.86 16.58 6.73
N SER A 135 17.97 15.27 6.58
CA SER A 135 17.74 14.36 7.71
C SER A 135 18.97 14.27 8.61
N TYR A 136 18.77 14.55 9.89
CA TYR A 136 19.79 14.37 10.92
C TYR A 136 19.84 12.95 11.50
N ARG A 137 18.84 12.12 11.16
CA ARG A 137 18.75 10.70 11.53
C ARG A 137 19.27 9.81 10.41
N SER A 138 19.75 8.65 10.76
CA SER A 138 20.14 7.61 9.81
C SER A 138 18.91 6.98 9.13
N PRO A 139 19.06 6.36 7.95
CA PRO A 139 17.97 5.61 7.32
C PRO A 139 17.39 4.52 8.22
N THR A 140 18.22 3.87 9.04
CA THR A 140 17.79 2.83 9.99
C THR A 140 16.87 3.39 11.06
N GLU A 141 17.23 4.53 11.67
CA GLU A 141 16.39 5.20 12.67
C GLU A 141 15.05 5.67 12.07
N MET A 142 15.06 6.10 10.80
CA MET A 142 13.84 6.49 10.11
C MET A 142 12.92 5.28 9.80
N LEU A 143 13.50 4.10 9.55
CA LEU A 143 12.73 2.87 9.38
C LEU A 143 12.14 2.37 10.71
N ASP A 144 12.84 2.55 11.80
CA ASP A 144 12.36 2.26 13.16
C ASP A 144 11.15 3.15 13.50
N ASP A 145 11.28 4.46 13.30
CA ASP A 145 10.15 5.40 13.42
C ASP A 145 8.97 5.00 12.52
N LYS A 146 9.25 4.51 11.30
CA LYS A 146 8.19 4.07 10.39
C LYS A 146 7.50 2.80 10.87
N ALA A 147 8.24 1.87 11.47
CA ALA A 147 7.68 0.69 12.10
C ALA A 147 6.69 1.09 13.21
N ASP A 148 7.09 1.99 14.10
CA ASP A 148 6.22 2.51 15.16
C ASP A 148 4.95 3.17 14.61
N GLN A 149 5.06 3.98 13.55
CA GLN A 149 3.90 4.61 12.90
C GLN A 149 2.91 3.59 12.32
N LEU A 150 3.40 2.44 11.87
CA LEU A 150 2.58 1.36 11.32
C LEU A 150 2.09 0.39 12.39
N GLY A 151 2.54 0.53 13.64
CA GLY A 151 2.25 -0.40 14.73
C GLY A 151 2.98 -1.74 14.57
N LEU A 152 4.14 -1.73 13.91
CA LEU A 152 4.98 -2.90 13.70
C LEU A 152 6.16 -2.92 14.68
N THR A 153 6.58 -4.09 15.08
CA THR A 153 7.86 -4.29 15.74
C THR A 153 9.02 -4.23 14.74
N VAL A 154 10.23 -3.97 15.20
CA VAL A 154 11.43 -3.95 14.35
C VAL A 154 11.65 -5.28 13.60
N PRO A 155 11.49 -6.48 14.24
CA PRO A 155 11.52 -7.74 13.49
C PRO A 155 10.47 -7.85 12.39
N GLU A 156 9.23 -7.43 12.63
CA GLU A 156 8.17 -7.42 11.62
C GLU A 156 8.50 -6.48 10.46
N MET A 157 9.02 -5.29 10.74
CA MET A 157 9.49 -4.36 9.72
C MET A 157 10.63 -4.95 8.89
N THR A 158 11.56 -5.67 9.52
CA THR A 158 12.67 -6.34 8.82
C THR A 158 12.15 -7.42 7.86
N VAL A 159 11.17 -8.23 8.29
CA VAL A 159 10.56 -9.26 7.44
C VAL A 159 9.77 -8.61 6.29
N LEU A 160 9.04 -7.53 6.55
CA LEU A 160 8.33 -6.76 5.53
C LEU A 160 9.29 -6.27 4.44
N ILE A 161 10.39 -5.63 4.83
CA ILE A 161 11.43 -5.14 3.91
C ILE A 161 12.01 -6.29 3.06
N GLY A 162 12.34 -7.41 3.68
CA GLY A 162 12.85 -8.60 2.99
C GLY A 162 11.84 -9.18 2.00
N GLY A 163 10.58 -9.28 2.40
CA GLY A 163 9.48 -9.75 1.56
C GLY A 163 9.23 -8.84 0.35
N MET A 164 9.18 -7.53 0.57
CA MET A 164 9.03 -6.54 -0.49
C MET A 164 10.17 -6.63 -1.52
N ARG A 165 11.42 -6.80 -1.05
CA ARG A 165 12.58 -7.01 -1.91
C ARG A 165 12.47 -8.28 -2.75
N SER A 166 12.05 -9.38 -2.12
CA SER A 166 11.87 -10.68 -2.80
C SER A 166 10.81 -10.63 -3.90
N LEU A 167 9.81 -9.76 -3.74
CA LEU A 167 8.74 -9.54 -4.71
C LEU A 167 9.08 -8.44 -5.73
N ALA A 168 10.28 -7.86 -5.69
CA ALA A 168 10.68 -6.73 -6.54
C ALA A 168 9.68 -5.55 -6.49
N THR A 169 9.16 -5.27 -5.30
CA THR A 169 8.20 -4.16 -5.05
C THR A 169 8.89 -2.90 -4.52
N ASN A 170 10.20 -2.87 -4.54
CA ASN A 170 10.97 -1.68 -4.16
C ASN A 170 11.02 -0.70 -5.34
N SER A 171 10.87 0.59 -5.05
CA SER A 171 11.30 1.63 -5.97
C SER A 171 12.84 1.70 -6.00
N ASP A 172 13.40 1.85 -7.16
CA ASP A 172 14.83 2.13 -7.37
C ASP A 172 15.20 3.53 -6.87
#